data_891d6c268a858fec0ae115245e4e5108
#
_entry.id   891d6c268a858fec0ae115245e4e5108
#
_cell.length_a   1.000
_cell.length_b   1.000
_cell.length_c   1.000
_cell.angle_alpha   90.00
_cell.angle_beta   90.00
_cell.angle_gamma   90.00
#
_symmetry.space_group_name_H-M   'P 1'
#
loop_
_entity.id
_entity.type
_entity.pdbx_description
1 polymer ?
#
loop_
_entity_poly.entity_id
_entity_poly.type
_entity_poly.pdbx_seq_one_letter_code
_entity_poly.pdbx_strand_id
1 'polypeptide(L)'
;MVVVPLGGGEQGFAATDLRKLLPALFHREVDCQFSTDSRIIASSRKDLPREDFVAFVRQALEEHLPGDIDAEAWGRFAERLHHHRQDVTSDTGWDSLHDTLSGDDDRIRVFYLAMLPSLYGPTATHLAQAGLVNEGARIVLEKPVGQDFDSARRINDEVGEVFEESNIYRIDHYLGKETVQNLMALRFANSLVEPLWRRGAIDHVQITVAENLGAGERAAFYDRTGTLRDMVQNHMLQLLCLVAMEAPASLDHRDIRGEKIKVLRALRPITPDSVRQVTVRGQYTSGAIDGKVVPGYREELGEERDSETETFVAIKAEVDNWRWADTPFYLRSGKRLAGKSSEIVVQFRPIAHSIFRAESGVPEPNRMTIRLQPDEGVELSMVTKVPGPGHFKLRALPLNLSFSDTYDKRYPDAYERLLMEVLLGAPALFMHRDEVESAWNWIDGIIDSWAAREMTAQPYVSGTWGHTDAVRLLDRDGREWCQPHV
;
A
#
# COMPACT_ATOMS: atom_id res chain seq x y z
N MET A 1 -12.73 25.34 -2.53
CA MET A 1 -12.65 23.92 -2.09
C MET A 1 -12.64 23.86 -0.57
N VAL A 2 -13.29 22.85 -0.01
CA VAL A 2 -13.29 22.64 1.45
C VAL A 2 -12.88 21.19 1.73
N VAL A 3 -11.82 21.00 2.54
CA VAL A 3 -11.39 19.68 3.02
C VAL A 3 -11.89 19.53 4.46
N VAL A 4 -12.62 18.44 4.72
CA VAL A 4 -13.23 18.17 6.03
C VAL A 4 -12.68 16.84 6.57
N PRO A 5 -11.50 16.84 7.25
CA PRO A 5 -11.04 15.67 7.97
C PRO A 5 -11.97 15.36 9.15
N LEU A 6 -12.53 14.16 9.15
CA LEU A 6 -13.39 13.65 10.23
C LEU A 6 -12.61 12.61 11.02
N GLY A 7 -12.13 13.00 12.21
CA GLY A 7 -11.32 12.14 13.06
C GLY A 7 -12.13 11.42 14.14
N GLY A 8 -11.80 10.16 14.43
CA GLY A 8 -12.46 9.32 15.44
C GLY A 8 -11.60 8.90 16.62
N GLY A 9 -10.37 9.40 16.77
CA GLY A 9 -9.45 9.01 17.84
C GLY A 9 -9.82 9.59 19.22
N GLU A 10 -9.37 8.93 20.31
CA GLU A 10 -9.56 9.43 21.69
C GLU A 10 -8.94 10.81 21.92
N GLN A 11 -7.86 11.14 21.19
CA GLN A 11 -7.21 12.45 21.24
C GLN A 11 -7.76 13.46 20.23
N GLY A 12 -8.78 13.09 19.43
CA GLY A 12 -9.46 13.97 18.50
C GLY A 12 -8.94 13.92 17.05
N PHE A 13 -7.69 13.56 16.82
CA PHE A 13 -7.09 13.38 15.48
C PHE A 13 -6.37 12.05 15.41
N ALA A 14 -6.51 11.35 14.30
CA ALA A 14 -5.77 10.12 14.08
C ALA A 14 -4.29 10.42 13.83
N ALA A 15 -3.39 9.49 14.20
CA ALA A 15 -1.96 9.65 13.91
C ALA A 15 -1.67 9.83 12.41
N THR A 16 -2.53 9.29 11.55
CA THR A 16 -2.46 9.48 10.09
C THR A 16 -2.71 10.93 9.70
N ASP A 17 -3.67 11.62 10.34
CA ASP A 17 -3.97 13.03 10.06
C ASP A 17 -2.75 13.90 10.35
N LEU A 18 -2.12 13.70 11.50
CA LEU A 18 -0.98 14.49 11.95
C LEU A 18 0.29 14.23 11.15
N ARG A 19 0.55 12.96 10.84
CA ARG A 19 1.81 12.52 10.20
C ARG A 19 1.76 12.54 8.69
N LYS A 20 0.59 12.54 8.08
CA LYS A 20 0.41 12.35 6.64
C LYS A 20 -0.44 13.44 6.00
N LEU A 21 -1.68 13.61 6.46
CA LEU A 21 -2.61 14.53 5.83
C LEU A 21 -2.20 15.99 6.01
N LEU A 22 -1.90 16.43 7.25
CA LEU A 22 -1.50 17.82 7.50
C LEU A 22 -0.20 18.22 6.80
N PRO A 23 0.87 17.40 6.84
CA PRO A 23 2.06 17.66 6.04
C PRO A 23 1.79 17.73 4.53
N ALA A 24 0.96 16.82 3.99
CA ALA A 24 0.59 16.83 2.59
C ALA A 24 -0.17 18.10 2.20
N LEU A 25 -1.13 18.54 3.01
CA LEU A 25 -1.86 19.79 2.82
C LEU A 25 -0.94 21.01 2.92
N PHE A 26 -0.03 21.05 3.88
CA PHE A 26 0.92 22.14 4.03
C PHE A 26 1.87 22.26 2.83
N HIS A 27 2.37 21.16 2.31
CA HIS A 27 3.19 21.19 1.09
C HIS A 27 2.43 21.74 -0.12
N ARG A 28 1.11 21.50 -0.22
CA ARG A 28 0.28 22.11 -1.27
C ARG A 28 0.17 23.62 -1.12
N GLU A 29 0.16 24.12 0.12
CA GLU A 29 0.21 25.57 0.37
C GLU A 29 1.58 26.15 -0.01
N VAL A 30 2.68 25.48 0.33
CA VAL A 30 4.05 25.88 -0.06
C VAL A 30 4.16 25.98 -1.58
N ASP A 31 3.60 25.00 -2.31
CA ASP A 31 3.59 24.96 -3.76
C ASP A 31 2.52 25.90 -4.40
N CYS A 32 1.81 26.70 -3.60
CA CYS A 32 0.75 27.61 -4.03
C CYS A 32 -0.37 26.93 -4.86
N GLN A 33 -0.74 25.70 -4.51
CA GLN A 33 -1.71 24.89 -5.27
C GLN A 33 -3.13 24.99 -4.72
N PHE A 34 -3.35 25.70 -3.63
CA PHE A 34 -4.69 26.02 -3.13
C PHE A 34 -5.21 27.33 -3.74
N SER A 35 -6.52 27.37 -4.06
CA SER A 35 -7.17 28.64 -4.33
C SER A 35 -7.24 29.48 -3.05
N THR A 36 -7.30 30.81 -3.21
CA THR A 36 -7.25 31.76 -2.07
C THR A 36 -8.37 31.53 -1.05
N ASP A 37 -9.49 31.00 -1.48
CA ASP A 37 -10.71 30.77 -0.71
C ASP A 37 -10.86 29.30 -0.22
N SER A 38 -9.81 28.47 -0.37
CA SER A 38 -9.83 27.09 0.14
C SER A 38 -9.83 27.06 1.67
N ARG A 39 -10.60 26.14 2.27
CA ARG A 39 -10.73 25.96 3.71
C ARG A 39 -10.38 24.53 4.11
N ILE A 40 -9.84 24.38 5.31
CA ILE A 40 -9.56 23.09 5.96
C ILE A 40 -10.32 23.09 7.27
N ILE A 41 -11.36 22.29 7.39
CA ILE A 41 -12.25 22.25 8.56
C ILE A 41 -12.05 20.90 9.25
N ALA A 42 -11.09 20.82 10.15
CA ALA A 42 -10.85 19.62 10.91
C ALA A 42 -11.94 19.38 11.94
N SER A 43 -12.41 18.15 12.03
CA SER A 43 -13.51 17.80 12.92
C SER A 43 -13.11 16.72 13.93
N SER A 44 -13.43 16.93 15.19
CA SER A 44 -13.17 15.99 16.28
C SER A 44 -14.17 16.15 17.42
N ARG A 45 -14.15 15.18 18.36
CA ARG A 45 -15.02 15.22 19.56
C ARG A 45 -14.63 16.32 20.57
N LYS A 46 -13.40 16.81 20.52
CA LYS A 46 -12.93 17.88 21.40
C LYS A 46 -13.48 19.23 20.93
N ASP A 47 -13.76 20.09 21.86
CA ASP A 47 -14.02 21.51 21.58
C ASP A 47 -12.69 22.26 21.70
N LEU A 48 -12.14 22.68 20.57
CA LEU A 48 -10.87 23.38 20.51
C LEU A 48 -11.10 24.78 19.91
N PRO A 49 -10.76 25.83 20.66
CA PRO A 49 -10.68 27.17 20.08
C PRO A 49 -9.76 27.20 18.87
N ARG A 50 -10.07 28.02 17.87
CA ARG A 50 -9.32 28.08 16.62
C ARG A 50 -7.81 28.33 16.87
N GLU A 51 -7.47 29.19 17.83
CA GLU A 51 -6.08 29.52 18.15
C GLU A 51 -5.32 28.29 18.66
N ASP A 52 -5.93 27.51 19.55
CA ASP A 52 -5.35 26.28 20.10
C ASP A 52 -5.21 25.22 19.02
N PHE A 53 -6.16 25.11 18.12
CA PHE A 53 -6.08 24.20 16.98
C PHE A 53 -4.95 24.58 16.02
N VAL A 54 -4.80 25.86 15.67
CA VAL A 54 -3.71 26.35 14.81
C VAL A 54 -2.35 26.10 15.46
N ALA A 55 -2.23 26.35 16.78
CA ALA A 55 -0.98 26.05 17.51
C ALA A 55 -0.66 24.55 17.52
N PHE A 56 -1.67 23.71 17.72
CA PHE A 56 -1.54 22.26 17.68
C PHE A 56 -1.07 21.75 16.28
N VAL A 57 -1.68 22.26 15.20
CA VAL A 57 -1.27 21.91 13.83
C VAL A 57 0.18 22.35 13.58
N ARG A 58 0.58 23.53 14.04
CA ARG A 58 1.95 24.00 13.90
C ARG A 58 2.95 23.07 14.58
N GLN A 59 2.67 22.71 15.82
CA GLN A 59 3.50 21.74 16.54
C GLN A 59 3.62 20.40 15.82
N ALA A 60 2.51 19.87 15.31
CA ALA A 60 2.51 18.62 14.56
C ALA A 60 3.35 18.71 13.27
N LEU A 61 3.32 19.85 12.56
CA LEU A 61 4.16 20.06 11.38
C LEU A 61 5.63 20.16 11.75
N GLU A 62 6.00 20.88 12.83
CA GLU A 62 7.37 20.98 13.33
C GLU A 62 7.95 19.63 13.75
N GLU A 63 7.09 18.73 14.27
CA GLU A 63 7.49 17.36 14.66
C GLU A 63 7.67 16.41 13.47
N HIS A 64 6.89 16.60 12.40
CA HIS A 64 6.79 15.60 11.33
C HIS A 64 7.35 16.04 9.98
N LEU A 65 7.66 17.33 9.80
CA LEU A 65 8.31 17.82 8.59
C LEU A 65 9.83 17.99 8.81
N PRO A 66 10.66 17.55 7.87
CA PRO A 66 12.08 17.83 7.91
C PRO A 66 12.34 19.30 7.54
N GLY A 67 13.09 20.00 8.36
CA GLY A 67 13.51 21.37 8.13
C GLY A 67 12.59 22.44 8.73
N ASP A 68 12.90 23.70 8.47
CA ASP A 68 12.16 24.84 8.98
C ASP A 68 10.86 25.07 8.20
N ILE A 69 9.81 25.42 8.92
CA ILE A 69 8.52 25.79 8.32
C ILE A 69 8.64 27.20 7.75
N ASP A 70 8.40 27.34 6.45
CA ASP A 70 8.34 28.65 5.78
C ASP A 70 7.27 29.54 6.41
N ALA A 71 7.68 30.71 6.89
CA ALA A 71 6.82 31.59 7.68
C ALA A 71 5.67 32.20 6.86
N GLU A 72 5.91 32.49 5.57
CA GLU A 72 4.88 33.07 4.69
C GLU A 72 3.86 32.02 4.31
N ALA A 73 4.30 30.82 3.91
CA ALA A 73 3.41 29.70 3.63
C ALA A 73 2.62 29.29 4.87
N TRP A 74 3.24 29.29 6.06
CA TRP A 74 2.53 29.07 7.31
C TRP A 74 1.43 30.09 7.56
N GLY A 75 1.71 31.38 7.36
CA GLY A 75 0.72 32.43 7.53
C GLY A 75 -0.53 32.19 6.69
N ARG A 76 -0.35 31.89 5.39
CA ARG A 76 -1.46 31.57 4.48
C ARG A 76 -2.18 30.28 4.89
N PHE A 77 -1.44 29.24 5.30
CA PHE A 77 -2.00 27.96 5.69
C PHE A 77 -2.84 28.08 6.97
N ALA A 78 -2.34 28.81 7.97
CA ALA A 78 -3.03 29.04 9.24
C ALA A 78 -4.38 29.75 9.06
N GLU A 79 -4.51 30.65 8.07
CA GLU A 79 -5.77 31.31 7.75
C GLU A 79 -6.84 30.34 7.24
N ARG A 80 -6.46 29.24 6.61
CA ARG A 80 -7.36 28.21 6.08
C ARG A 80 -7.85 27.23 7.14
N LEU A 81 -7.16 27.16 8.30
CA LEU A 81 -7.43 26.18 9.35
C LEU A 81 -8.63 26.58 10.20
N HIS A 82 -9.59 25.70 10.29
CA HIS A 82 -10.75 25.80 11.17
C HIS A 82 -10.93 24.48 11.91
N HIS A 83 -11.51 24.55 13.11
CA HIS A 83 -11.90 23.38 13.87
C HIS A 83 -13.41 23.40 14.09
N HIS A 84 -14.02 22.22 13.98
CA HIS A 84 -15.43 22.00 14.27
C HIS A 84 -15.59 20.81 15.21
N ARG A 85 -16.35 20.98 16.31
CA ARG A 85 -16.64 19.89 17.22
C ARG A 85 -17.73 18.99 16.65
N GLN A 86 -17.40 17.72 16.37
CA GLN A 86 -18.36 16.71 15.90
C GLN A 86 -18.02 15.35 16.50
N ASP A 87 -19.01 14.68 17.06
CA ASP A 87 -18.95 13.24 17.32
C ASP A 87 -19.68 12.51 16.19
N VAL A 88 -18.93 11.81 15.37
CA VAL A 88 -19.47 11.08 14.20
C VAL A 88 -20.36 9.90 14.59
N THR A 89 -20.34 9.48 15.86
CA THR A 89 -21.21 8.44 16.42
C THR A 89 -22.54 8.99 16.96
N SER A 90 -22.68 10.33 16.95
CA SER A 90 -23.89 11.03 17.42
C SER A 90 -24.76 11.46 16.25
N ASP A 91 -26.07 11.37 16.42
CA ASP A 91 -27.06 11.89 15.47
C ASP A 91 -27.15 13.42 15.53
N THR A 92 -26.48 14.08 16.49
CA THR A 92 -26.55 15.55 16.71
C THR A 92 -25.24 16.22 16.30
N GLY A 93 -25.33 17.53 16.02
CA GLY A 93 -24.17 18.35 15.66
C GLY A 93 -23.96 18.53 14.16
N TRP A 94 -24.59 17.72 13.33
CA TRP A 94 -24.45 17.78 11.87
C TRP A 94 -25.01 19.07 11.27
N ASP A 95 -26.10 19.62 11.84
CA ASP A 95 -26.64 20.93 11.43
C ASP A 95 -25.62 22.06 11.68
N SER A 96 -24.87 21.99 12.77
CA SER A 96 -23.80 22.94 13.07
C SER A 96 -22.62 22.86 12.09
N LEU A 97 -22.31 21.66 11.61
CA LEU A 97 -21.32 21.47 10.52
C LEU A 97 -21.87 22.04 9.20
N HIS A 98 -23.18 21.84 8.94
CA HIS A 98 -23.84 22.44 7.79
C HIS A 98 -23.74 23.95 7.81
N ASP A 99 -24.04 24.58 8.95
CA ASP A 99 -23.93 26.02 9.10
C ASP A 99 -22.49 26.52 8.90
N THR A 100 -21.51 25.78 9.38
CA THR A 100 -20.09 26.08 9.17
C THR A 100 -19.69 26.03 7.69
N LEU A 101 -20.33 25.16 6.90
CA LEU A 101 -20.13 24.99 5.45
C LEU A 101 -21.09 25.82 4.60
N SER A 102 -22.02 26.55 5.22
CA SER A 102 -22.99 27.43 4.52
C SER A 102 -22.23 28.50 3.71
N GLY A 103 -22.71 28.79 2.50
CA GLY A 103 -22.04 29.69 1.55
C GLY A 103 -20.91 29.04 0.72
N ASP A 104 -20.64 27.76 0.93
CA ASP A 104 -19.66 26.96 0.16
C ASP A 104 -20.35 25.95 -0.78
N ASP A 105 -21.60 26.21 -1.20
CA ASP A 105 -22.41 25.23 -1.96
C ASP A 105 -21.85 24.93 -3.35
N ASP A 106 -21.21 25.91 -3.98
CA ASP A 106 -20.55 25.77 -5.28
C ASP A 106 -19.13 25.19 -5.16
N ARG A 107 -18.65 24.91 -3.95
CA ARG A 107 -17.29 24.41 -3.72
C ARG A 107 -17.28 22.89 -3.67
N ILE A 108 -16.20 22.31 -4.20
CA ILE A 108 -15.92 20.90 -4.01
C ILE A 108 -15.67 20.65 -2.52
N ARG A 109 -16.45 19.76 -1.94
CA ARG A 109 -16.31 19.28 -0.55
C ARG A 109 -15.61 17.93 -0.55
N VAL A 110 -14.52 17.81 0.20
CA VAL A 110 -13.76 16.56 0.35
C VAL A 110 -13.88 16.10 1.79
N PHE A 111 -14.63 15.03 2.04
CA PHE A 111 -14.78 14.40 3.35
C PHE A 111 -13.72 13.31 3.50
N TYR A 112 -12.72 13.55 4.35
CA TYR A 112 -11.64 12.62 4.61
C TYR A 112 -11.91 11.85 5.90
N LEU A 113 -12.17 10.54 5.81
CA LEU A 113 -12.57 9.72 6.97
C LEU A 113 -11.36 9.05 7.61
N ALA A 114 -10.81 9.65 8.65
CA ALA A 114 -9.72 9.12 9.48
C ALA A 114 -10.25 8.44 10.75
N MET A 115 -11.06 7.40 10.57
CA MET A 115 -11.76 6.72 11.65
C MET A 115 -11.85 5.21 11.42
N LEU A 116 -12.49 4.48 12.34
CA LEU A 116 -12.72 3.06 12.18
C LEU A 116 -13.62 2.78 10.97
N PRO A 117 -13.35 1.75 10.18
CA PRO A 117 -14.13 1.41 8.98
C PRO A 117 -15.64 1.20 9.24
N SER A 118 -16.00 0.70 10.43
CA SER A 118 -17.40 0.53 10.84
C SER A 118 -18.20 1.83 10.94
N LEU A 119 -17.53 2.97 10.90
CA LEU A 119 -18.16 4.30 10.96
C LEU A 119 -18.31 4.95 9.58
N TYR A 120 -17.78 4.36 8.50
CA TYR A 120 -17.82 4.96 7.16
C TYR A 120 -19.25 5.11 6.64
N GLY A 121 -20.04 4.04 6.65
CA GLY A 121 -21.43 4.05 6.21
C GLY A 121 -22.31 4.99 7.05
N PRO A 122 -22.36 4.85 8.39
CA PRO A 122 -23.09 5.78 9.26
C PRO A 122 -22.72 7.24 9.03
N THR A 123 -21.40 7.54 8.88
CA THR A 123 -20.94 8.91 8.61
C THR A 123 -21.44 9.42 7.25
N ALA A 124 -21.36 8.60 6.19
CA ALA A 124 -21.88 8.96 4.88
C ALA A 124 -23.39 9.27 4.94
N THR A 125 -24.15 8.46 5.66
CA THR A 125 -25.59 8.67 5.87
C THR A 125 -25.87 9.98 6.59
N HIS A 126 -25.15 10.30 7.66
CA HIS A 126 -25.30 11.57 8.37
C HIS A 126 -24.96 12.79 7.50
N LEU A 127 -23.89 12.69 6.69
CA LEU A 127 -23.52 13.75 5.74
C LEU A 127 -24.65 14.02 4.73
N ALA A 128 -25.30 12.97 4.23
CA ALA A 128 -26.43 13.10 3.32
C ALA A 128 -27.65 13.71 3.99
N GLN A 129 -28.02 13.22 5.18
CA GLN A 129 -29.17 13.71 5.95
C GLN A 129 -29.03 15.19 6.34
N ALA A 130 -27.82 15.63 6.62
CA ALA A 130 -27.51 17.04 6.94
C ALA A 130 -27.38 17.92 5.68
N GLY A 131 -27.61 17.40 4.46
CA GLY A 131 -27.47 18.18 3.22
C GLY A 131 -26.05 18.63 2.91
N LEU A 132 -25.04 17.91 3.43
CA LEU A 132 -23.63 18.26 3.25
C LEU A 132 -23.05 17.73 1.94
N VAL A 133 -23.71 16.77 1.30
CA VAL A 133 -23.29 16.15 0.05
C VAL A 133 -23.85 16.91 -1.13
N ASN A 134 -23.02 17.74 -1.77
CA ASN A 134 -23.36 18.44 -3.02
C ASN A 134 -22.87 17.63 -4.25
N GLU A 135 -23.18 18.08 -5.47
CA GLU A 135 -22.84 17.40 -6.71
C GLU A 135 -21.32 17.16 -6.87
N GLY A 136 -20.47 18.03 -6.33
CA GLY A 136 -19.01 17.91 -6.35
C GLY A 136 -18.41 17.25 -5.11
N ALA A 137 -19.23 16.71 -4.19
CA ALA A 137 -18.74 16.13 -2.96
C ALA A 137 -17.96 14.82 -3.21
N ARG A 138 -16.86 14.67 -2.51
CA ARG A 138 -15.96 13.50 -2.57
C ARG A 138 -15.74 12.94 -1.20
N ILE A 139 -15.65 11.61 -1.10
CA ILE A 139 -15.35 10.92 0.14
C ILE A 139 -14.07 10.11 0.03
N VAL A 140 -13.21 10.21 1.03
CA VAL A 140 -11.92 9.53 1.10
C VAL A 140 -11.97 8.53 2.25
N LEU A 141 -11.71 7.27 1.93
CA LEU A 141 -11.71 6.16 2.88
C LEU A 141 -10.29 5.64 3.08
N GLU A 142 -9.85 5.59 4.32
CA GLU A 142 -8.57 5.00 4.72
C GLU A 142 -8.66 3.47 4.80
N LYS A 143 -7.50 2.82 4.65
CA LYS A 143 -7.42 1.38 4.89
C LYS A 143 -7.51 1.04 6.39
N PRO A 144 -8.07 -0.15 6.72
CA PRO A 144 -8.65 -1.14 5.84
C PRO A 144 -10.10 -0.80 5.46
N VAL A 145 -10.52 -1.16 4.25
CA VAL A 145 -11.94 -1.15 3.88
C VAL A 145 -12.52 -2.53 4.16
N GLY A 146 -13.15 -2.69 5.33
CA GLY A 146 -13.61 -3.98 5.83
C GLY A 146 -12.50 -4.83 6.51
N GLN A 147 -12.90 -5.99 7.02
CA GLN A 147 -12.03 -7.01 7.64
C GLN A 147 -12.16 -8.37 6.96
N ASP A 148 -13.16 -8.52 6.11
CA ASP A 148 -13.55 -9.65 5.28
C ASP A 148 -14.43 -9.16 4.12
N PHE A 149 -14.80 -10.08 3.23
CA PHE A 149 -15.64 -9.77 2.06
C PHE A 149 -16.99 -9.15 2.44
N ASP A 150 -17.68 -9.71 3.43
CA ASP A 150 -19.02 -9.27 3.81
C ASP A 150 -19.02 -7.85 4.42
N SER A 151 -18.05 -7.56 5.28
CA SER A 151 -17.92 -6.22 5.88
C SER A 151 -17.47 -5.18 4.86
N ALA A 152 -16.56 -5.55 3.94
CA ALA A 152 -16.14 -4.67 2.86
C ALA A 152 -17.29 -4.32 1.92
N ARG A 153 -18.06 -5.34 1.52
CA ARG A 153 -19.25 -5.16 0.68
C ARG A 153 -20.29 -4.27 1.35
N ARG A 154 -20.59 -4.52 2.63
CA ARG A 154 -21.53 -3.68 3.39
C ARG A 154 -21.09 -2.21 3.43
N ILE A 155 -19.81 -1.93 3.75
CA ILE A 155 -19.26 -0.56 3.73
C ILE A 155 -19.40 0.06 2.33
N ASN A 156 -19.07 -0.69 1.29
CA ASN A 156 -19.20 -0.24 -0.09
C ASN A 156 -20.64 0.08 -0.47
N ASP A 157 -21.61 -0.75 -0.05
CA ASP A 157 -23.02 -0.54 -0.30
C ASP A 157 -23.52 0.71 0.45
N GLU A 158 -23.25 0.82 1.77
CA GLU A 158 -23.68 1.95 2.59
C GLU A 158 -23.11 3.30 2.10
N VAL A 159 -21.82 3.36 1.75
CA VAL A 159 -21.21 4.58 1.19
C VAL A 159 -21.71 4.85 -0.22
N GLY A 160 -21.93 3.79 -1.02
CA GLY A 160 -22.43 3.87 -2.39
C GLY A 160 -23.90 4.30 -2.51
N GLU A 161 -24.70 4.22 -1.43
CA GLU A 161 -26.05 4.80 -1.38
C GLU A 161 -26.00 6.35 -1.36
N VAL A 162 -24.88 6.92 -0.95
CA VAL A 162 -24.72 8.37 -0.77
C VAL A 162 -23.82 9.00 -1.84
N PHE A 163 -22.72 8.33 -2.19
CA PHE A 163 -21.73 8.84 -3.13
C PHE A 163 -21.65 7.96 -4.37
N GLU A 164 -21.59 8.58 -5.55
CA GLU A 164 -21.25 7.88 -6.78
C GLU A 164 -19.83 7.29 -6.69
N GLU A 165 -19.61 6.10 -7.24
CA GLU A 165 -18.30 5.41 -7.16
C GLU A 165 -17.13 6.25 -7.71
N SER A 166 -17.37 7.14 -8.66
CA SER A 166 -16.39 8.10 -9.19
C SER A 166 -15.94 9.13 -8.16
N ASN A 167 -16.70 9.31 -7.10
CA ASN A 167 -16.45 10.27 -6.00
C ASN A 167 -16.00 9.57 -4.70
N ILE A 168 -15.80 8.24 -4.72
CA ILE A 168 -15.30 7.47 -3.59
C ILE A 168 -13.82 7.12 -3.81
N TYR A 169 -12.96 7.61 -2.94
CA TYR A 169 -11.50 7.48 -3.02
C TYR A 169 -10.98 6.57 -1.92
N ARG A 170 -10.78 5.27 -2.23
CA ARG A 170 -10.23 4.28 -1.27
C ARG A 170 -8.72 4.30 -1.38
N ILE A 171 -8.05 4.77 -0.33
CA ILE A 171 -6.60 4.96 -0.32
C ILE A 171 -5.86 3.63 -0.20
N ASP A 172 -4.97 3.40 -1.16
CA ASP A 172 -3.79 2.56 -1.01
C ASP A 172 -2.55 3.41 -1.30
N HIS A 173 -1.78 3.73 -0.26
CA HIS A 173 -0.64 4.63 -0.39
C HIS A 173 0.48 4.08 -1.29
N TYR A 174 0.54 2.76 -1.56
CA TYR A 174 1.48 2.21 -2.53
C TYR A 174 1.17 2.69 -3.95
N LEU A 175 -0.09 2.86 -4.31
CA LEU A 175 -0.47 3.39 -5.62
C LEU A 175 -0.06 4.86 -5.83
N GLY A 176 0.14 5.60 -4.74
CA GLY A 176 0.67 6.98 -4.77
C GLY A 176 2.19 7.08 -4.93
N LYS A 177 2.95 5.97 -4.81
CA LYS A 177 4.41 6.00 -4.96
C LYS A 177 4.83 6.16 -6.41
N GLU A 178 5.84 7.01 -6.67
CA GLU A 178 6.39 7.23 -8.01
C GLU A 178 6.85 5.95 -8.68
N THR A 179 7.60 5.12 -7.96
CA THR A 179 8.10 3.83 -8.49
C THR A 179 6.99 2.88 -8.85
N VAL A 180 5.88 2.88 -8.11
CA VAL A 180 4.72 2.03 -8.44
C VAL A 180 4.03 2.53 -9.70
N GLN A 181 3.85 3.84 -9.86
CA GLN A 181 3.31 4.42 -11.10
C GLN A 181 4.25 4.23 -12.28
N ASN A 182 5.55 4.28 -12.03
CA ASN A 182 6.56 4.05 -13.06
C ASN A 182 6.55 2.62 -13.63
N LEU A 183 5.93 1.64 -12.95
CA LEU A 183 5.67 0.31 -13.53
C LEU A 183 4.88 0.41 -14.85
N MET A 184 3.92 1.33 -14.93
CA MET A 184 3.15 1.57 -16.15
C MET A 184 4.05 2.05 -17.29
N ALA A 185 4.90 3.05 -17.00
CA ALA A 185 5.85 3.57 -17.99
C ALA A 185 6.90 2.51 -18.36
N LEU A 186 7.46 1.78 -17.38
CA LEU A 186 8.44 0.73 -17.59
C LEU A 186 7.88 -0.35 -18.52
N ARG A 187 6.65 -0.79 -18.28
CA ARG A 187 6.03 -1.85 -19.07
C ARG A 187 5.55 -1.36 -20.44
N PHE A 188 4.81 -0.27 -20.49
CA PHE A 188 4.01 0.08 -21.67
C PHE A 188 4.62 1.19 -22.55
N ALA A 189 5.66 1.89 -22.07
CA ALA A 189 6.38 2.87 -22.87
C ALA A 189 7.71 2.33 -23.45
N ASN A 190 8.09 1.08 -23.12
CA ASN A 190 9.35 0.49 -23.57
C ASN A 190 9.11 -0.75 -24.46
N SER A 191 9.38 -0.63 -25.73
CA SER A 191 9.21 -1.70 -26.74
C SER A 191 10.04 -2.96 -26.46
N LEU A 192 11.07 -2.88 -25.63
CA LEU A 192 11.89 -4.01 -25.22
C LEU A 192 11.28 -4.82 -24.08
N VAL A 193 10.43 -4.23 -23.25
CA VAL A 193 9.94 -4.83 -22.00
C VAL A 193 8.67 -5.64 -22.26
N GLU A 194 7.61 -5.04 -22.79
CA GLU A 194 6.29 -5.68 -22.91
C GLU A 194 6.29 -6.99 -23.71
N PRO A 195 7.04 -7.16 -24.82
CA PRO A 195 7.11 -8.44 -25.53
C PRO A 195 7.66 -9.60 -24.69
N LEU A 196 8.50 -9.31 -23.70
CA LEU A 196 9.08 -10.27 -22.77
C LEU A 196 8.24 -10.48 -21.51
N TRP A 197 7.19 -9.66 -21.31
CA TRP A 197 6.40 -9.64 -20.08
C TRP A 197 5.29 -10.70 -20.08
N ARG A 198 5.73 -11.98 -20.18
CA ARG A 198 4.82 -13.13 -20.32
C ARG A 198 5.49 -14.44 -19.92
N ARG A 199 4.70 -15.48 -19.68
CA ARG A 199 5.11 -16.83 -19.29
C ARG A 199 6.21 -17.45 -20.17
N GLY A 200 6.30 -17.05 -21.43
CA GLY A 200 7.34 -17.57 -22.34
C GLY A 200 8.74 -17.04 -22.06
N ALA A 201 8.88 -15.89 -21.40
CA ALA A 201 10.14 -15.26 -21.07
C ALA A 201 10.38 -15.15 -19.56
N ILE A 202 9.33 -14.97 -18.76
CA ILE A 202 9.41 -14.88 -17.29
C ILE A 202 9.26 -16.27 -16.68
N ASP A 203 10.15 -16.60 -15.75
CA ASP A 203 10.11 -17.84 -14.98
C ASP A 203 9.20 -17.70 -13.76
N HIS A 204 9.39 -16.63 -12.99
CA HIS A 204 8.55 -16.29 -11.83
C HIS A 204 8.70 -14.82 -11.46
N VAL A 205 7.80 -14.35 -10.60
CA VAL A 205 7.86 -13.02 -10.00
C VAL A 205 7.90 -13.16 -8.48
N GLN A 206 8.70 -12.33 -7.81
CA GLN A 206 8.70 -12.21 -6.35
C GLN A 206 8.30 -10.80 -5.96
N ILE A 207 7.39 -10.66 -4.99
CA ILE A 207 7.00 -9.38 -4.41
C ILE A 207 7.28 -9.47 -2.92
N THR A 208 8.25 -8.70 -2.45
CA THR A 208 8.63 -8.64 -1.03
C THR A 208 8.28 -7.28 -0.47
N VAL A 209 7.56 -7.26 0.66
CA VAL A 209 7.33 -6.07 1.47
C VAL A 209 7.72 -6.40 2.91
N ALA A 210 8.93 -6.02 3.28
CA ALA A 210 9.55 -6.34 4.56
C ALA A 210 9.62 -5.11 5.47
N GLU A 211 9.27 -5.29 6.73
CA GLU A 211 9.38 -4.28 7.78
C GLU A 211 10.34 -4.78 8.88
N ASN A 212 11.29 -3.94 9.30
CA ASN A 212 12.16 -4.23 10.44
C ASN A 212 11.54 -3.82 11.79
N LEU A 213 10.44 -3.07 11.78
CA LEU A 213 9.68 -2.68 12.96
C LEU A 213 8.71 -3.80 13.39
N GLY A 214 8.45 -3.90 14.70
CA GLY A 214 7.42 -4.75 15.26
C GLY A 214 6.04 -4.09 15.26
N ALA A 215 5.06 -4.74 15.90
CA ALA A 215 3.74 -4.17 16.12
C ALA A 215 3.75 -3.08 17.22
N GLY A 216 4.65 -3.22 18.22
CA GLY A 216 4.87 -2.25 19.27
C GLY A 216 3.58 -1.91 20.03
N GLU A 217 3.37 -0.63 20.31
CA GLU A 217 2.16 -0.13 21.00
C GLU A 217 0.85 -0.46 20.27
N ARG A 218 0.91 -0.76 18.97
CA ARG A 218 -0.24 -1.14 18.15
C ARG A 218 -0.48 -2.65 18.10
N ALA A 219 0.23 -3.45 18.91
CA ALA A 219 0.14 -4.92 18.89
C ALA A 219 -1.31 -5.40 19.11
N ALA A 220 -2.06 -4.82 20.04
CA ALA A 220 -3.45 -5.17 20.30
C ALA A 220 -4.41 -4.87 19.11
N PHE A 221 -4.13 -3.85 18.33
CA PHE A 221 -4.87 -3.56 17.10
C PHE A 221 -4.45 -4.54 15.99
N TYR A 222 -3.14 -4.75 15.85
CA TYR A 222 -2.56 -5.64 14.85
C TYR A 222 -3.01 -7.10 15.03
N ASP A 223 -3.26 -7.51 16.27
CA ASP A 223 -3.71 -8.87 16.62
C ASP A 223 -5.06 -9.25 15.99
N ARG A 224 -5.87 -8.25 15.65
CA ARG A 224 -7.15 -8.44 14.94
C ARG A 224 -6.99 -8.41 13.42
N THR A 225 -5.85 -7.98 12.92
CA THR A 225 -5.63 -7.75 11.49
C THR A 225 -4.69 -8.81 10.90
N GLY A 226 -3.48 -8.94 11.44
CA GLY A 226 -2.43 -9.80 10.89
C GLY A 226 -1.82 -9.28 9.58
N THR A 227 -0.73 -9.89 9.16
CA THR A 227 0.00 -9.50 7.94
C THR A 227 -0.82 -9.72 6.67
N LEU A 228 -1.62 -10.78 6.63
CA LEU A 228 -2.40 -11.12 5.44
C LEU A 228 -3.39 -10.01 5.09
N ARG A 229 -4.13 -9.52 6.08
CA ARG A 229 -5.09 -8.43 5.90
C ARG A 229 -4.42 -7.06 5.79
N ASP A 230 -3.35 -6.81 6.58
CA ASP A 230 -2.69 -5.49 6.61
C ASP A 230 -1.90 -5.19 5.34
N MET A 231 -1.26 -6.21 4.74
CA MET A 231 -0.30 -6.03 3.66
C MET A 231 -0.68 -6.72 2.36
N VAL A 232 -1.19 -7.95 2.42
CA VAL A 232 -1.44 -8.73 1.19
C VAL A 232 -2.74 -8.31 0.53
N GLN A 233 -3.82 -8.19 1.28
CA GLN A 233 -5.16 -7.85 0.78
C GLN A 233 -5.21 -6.55 -0.03
N ASN A 234 -4.33 -5.63 0.29
CA ASN A 234 -4.25 -4.32 -0.33
C ASN A 234 -2.97 -4.17 -1.15
N HIS A 235 -1.90 -3.66 -0.56
CA HIS A 235 -0.66 -3.26 -1.24
C HIS A 235 -0.08 -4.33 -2.15
N MET A 236 0.07 -5.58 -1.66
CA MET A 236 0.74 -6.61 -2.44
C MET A 236 -0.13 -7.11 -3.59
N LEU A 237 -1.45 -7.22 -3.41
CA LEU A 237 -2.37 -7.55 -4.52
C LEU A 237 -2.44 -6.42 -5.54
N GLN A 238 -2.36 -5.14 -5.14
CA GLN A 238 -2.26 -4.02 -6.07
C GLN A 238 -0.95 -4.07 -6.88
N LEU A 239 0.19 -4.34 -6.24
CA LEU A 239 1.47 -4.54 -6.93
C LEU A 239 1.39 -5.72 -7.90
N LEU A 240 0.83 -6.86 -7.47
CA LEU A 240 0.61 -8.02 -8.33
C LEU A 240 -0.26 -7.65 -9.53
N CYS A 241 -1.34 -6.91 -9.36
CA CYS A 241 -2.19 -6.45 -10.46
C CYS A 241 -1.43 -5.60 -11.46
N LEU A 242 -0.66 -4.61 -11.01
CA LEU A 242 0.13 -3.74 -11.90
C LEU A 242 1.21 -4.51 -12.67
N VAL A 243 1.79 -5.54 -12.06
CA VAL A 243 2.75 -6.44 -12.73
C VAL A 243 2.04 -7.36 -13.73
N ALA A 244 0.86 -7.90 -13.38
CA ALA A 244 0.22 -8.98 -14.12
C ALA A 244 -0.82 -8.53 -15.15
N MET A 245 -1.33 -7.31 -15.07
CA MET A 245 -2.39 -6.82 -15.96
C MET A 245 -1.96 -6.73 -17.42
N GLU A 246 -2.90 -6.77 -18.35
CA GLU A 246 -2.70 -6.43 -19.75
C GLU A 246 -2.50 -4.92 -19.92
N ALA A 247 -1.98 -4.51 -21.07
CA ALA A 247 -1.87 -3.09 -21.39
C ALA A 247 -3.30 -2.47 -21.45
N PRO A 248 -3.61 -1.45 -20.62
CA PRO A 248 -4.91 -0.79 -20.70
C PRO A 248 -5.03 0.00 -22.01
N ALA A 249 -6.26 0.23 -22.46
CA ALA A 249 -6.53 0.97 -23.68
C ALA A 249 -6.11 2.45 -23.56
N SER A 250 -6.13 3.01 -22.37
CA SER A 250 -5.69 4.36 -22.03
C SER A 250 -5.29 4.46 -20.55
N LEU A 251 -4.80 5.63 -20.12
CA LEU A 251 -4.56 5.94 -18.71
C LEU A 251 -5.84 6.33 -17.96
N ASP A 252 -7.01 6.24 -18.60
CA ASP A 252 -8.28 6.43 -17.91
C ASP A 252 -8.44 5.40 -16.80
N HIS A 253 -8.95 5.83 -15.66
CA HIS A 253 -9.11 4.97 -14.48
C HIS A 253 -9.95 3.71 -14.76
N ARG A 254 -10.94 3.78 -15.67
CA ARG A 254 -11.81 2.65 -16.02
C ARG A 254 -11.05 1.57 -16.78
N ASP A 255 -10.14 1.97 -17.66
CA ASP A 255 -9.32 1.06 -18.44
C ASP A 255 -8.30 0.35 -17.54
N ILE A 256 -7.58 1.10 -16.69
CA ILE A 256 -6.62 0.54 -15.74
C ILE A 256 -7.32 -0.42 -14.76
N ARG A 257 -8.44 0.01 -14.17
CA ARG A 257 -9.24 -0.81 -13.26
C ARG A 257 -9.74 -2.08 -13.93
N GLY A 258 -10.23 -1.97 -15.17
CA GLY A 258 -10.70 -3.13 -15.94
C GLY A 258 -9.64 -4.22 -16.05
N GLU A 259 -8.39 -3.85 -16.30
CA GLU A 259 -7.28 -4.80 -16.38
C GLU A 259 -6.88 -5.37 -15.02
N LYS A 260 -6.86 -4.56 -13.96
CA LYS A 260 -6.56 -5.02 -12.59
C LYS A 260 -7.60 -6.05 -12.09
N ILE A 261 -8.89 -5.80 -12.31
CA ILE A 261 -9.98 -6.72 -11.93
C ILE A 261 -9.85 -8.07 -12.63
N LYS A 262 -9.47 -8.09 -13.90
CA LYS A 262 -9.22 -9.35 -14.62
C LYS A 262 -8.14 -10.19 -13.94
N VAL A 263 -7.08 -9.56 -13.43
CA VAL A 263 -6.01 -10.26 -12.69
C VAL A 263 -6.56 -10.84 -11.38
N LEU A 264 -7.26 -10.02 -10.56
CA LEU A 264 -7.81 -10.47 -9.28
C LEU A 264 -8.78 -11.65 -9.45
N ARG A 265 -9.64 -11.60 -10.46
CA ARG A 265 -10.59 -12.68 -10.78
C ARG A 265 -9.92 -13.92 -11.36
N ALA A 266 -8.70 -13.79 -11.91
CA ALA A 266 -7.90 -14.90 -12.42
C ALA A 266 -6.96 -15.49 -11.37
N LEU A 267 -6.90 -14.96 -10.16
CA LEU A 267 -6.13 -15.56 -9.07
C LEU A 267 -6.71 -16.94 -8.76
N ARG A 268 -5.84 -17.95 -8.79
CA ARG A 268 -6.26 -19.33 -8.44
C ARG A 268 -6.68 -19.38 -6.98
N PRO A 269 -7.90 -19.88 -6.67
CA PRO A 269 -8.34 -20.04 -5.29
C PRO A 269 -7.39 -20.96 -4.50
N ILE A 270 -7.04 -20.55 -3.30
CA ILE A 270 -6.27 -21.37 -2.35
C ILE A 270 -7.28 -22.12 -1.49
N THR A 271 -7.26 -23.45 -1.59
CA THR A 271 -8.21 -24.35 -0.93
C THR A 271 -7.57 -25.08 0.25
N PRO A 272 -8.36 -25.70 1.15
CA PRO A 272 -7.79 -26.52 2.22
C PRO A 272 -6.82 -27.60 1.74
N ASP A 273 -6.97 -28.11 0.49
CA ASP A 273 -6.07 -29.13 -0.04
C ASP A 273 -4.72 -28.57 -0.51
N SER A 274 -4.67 -27.31 -0.94
CA SER A 274 -3.47 -26.66 -1.44
C SER A 274 -2.77 -25.77 -0.42
N VAL A 275 -3.48 -25.26 0.58
CA VAL A 275 -3.02 -24.20 1.48
C VAL A 275 -1.68 -24.49 2.17
N ARG A 276 -1.43 -25.71 2.62
CA ARG A 276 -0.14 -26.12 3.25
C ARG A 276 1.02 -26.15 2.26
N GLN A 277 0.75 -26.23 0.97
CA GLN A 277 1.78 -26.32 -0.07
C GLN A 277 2.13 -24.93 -0.61
N VAL A 278 1.16 -23.99 -0.59
CA VAL A 278 1.26 -22.69 -1.24
C VAL A 278 1.30 -21.51 -0.27
N THR A 279 1.13 -21.75 1.03
CA THR A 279 1.18 -20.68 2.03
C THR A 279 2.06 -21.04 3.23
N VAL A 280 2.67 -20.01 3.83
CA VAL A 280 3.37 -20.07 5.12
C VAL A 280 2.88 -18.91 5.95
N ARG A 281 2.51 -19.17 7.22
CA ARG A 281 2.20 -18.13 8.19
C ARG A 281 3.16 -18.22 9.37
N GLY A 282 3.67 -17.08 9.83
CA GLY A 282 4.66 -17.02 10.89
C GLY A 282 4.37 -15.93 11.91
N GLN A 283 4.95 -16.08 13.10
CA GLN A 283 4.90 -15.08 14.16
C GLN A 283 6.30 -14.87 14.74
N TYR A 284 6.75 -13.60 14.86
CA TYR A 284 8.10 -13.33 15.33
C TYR A 284 8.24 -13.61 16.84
N THR A 285 9.38 -14.20 17.18
CA THR A 285 9.88 -14.33 18.54
C THR A 285 10.95 -13.28 18.82
N SER A 286 11.39 -13.16 20.08
CA SER A 286 12.51 -12.30 20.44
C SER A 286 13.76 -12.59 19.58
N GLY A 287 14.56 -11.57 19.34
CA GLY A 287 15.77 -11.67 18.53
C GLY A 287 16.59 -10.39 18.60
N ALA A 288 17.37 -10.10 17.56
CA ALA A 288 18.17 -8.88 17.46
C ALA A 288 18.08 -8.24 16.08
N ILE A 289 17.92 -6.92 16.04
CA ILE A 289 17.94 -6.09 14.83
C ILE A 289 18.93 -4.95 15.07
N ASP A 290 19.85 -4.73 14.14
CA ASP A 290 20.90 -3.71 14.24
C ASP A 290 21.69 -3.78 15.57
N GLY A 291 21.94 -5.00 16.05
CA GLY A 291 22.67 -5.25 17.31
C GLY A 291 21.86 -4.98 18.60
N LYS A 292 20.57 -4.65 18.49
CA LYS A 292 19.67 -4.41 19.63
C LYS A 292 18.72 -5.60 19.82
N VAL A 293 18.58 -6.06 21.05
CA VAL A 293 17.60 -7.07 21.40
C VAL A 293 16.20 -6.47 21.25
N VAL A 294 15.31 -7.22 20.61
CA VAL A 294 13.90 -6.83 20.39
C VAL A 294 12.97 -7.92 20.92
N PRO A 295 11.81 -7.55 21.49
CA PRO A 295 10.85 -8.50 22.02
C PRO A 295 10.17 -9.32 20.92
N GLY A 296 9.61 -10.46 21.29
CA GLY A 296 8.70 -11.24 20.49
C GLY A 296 7.29 -10.65 20.46
N TYR A 297 6.46 -11.12 19.53
CA TYR A 297 5.10 -10.59 19.33
C TYR A 297 4.21 -10.77 20.56
N ARG A 298 4.26 -11.95 21.20
CA ARG A 298 3.49 -12.23 22.41
C ARG A 298 3.94 -11.38 23.60
N GLU A 299 5.22 -11.05 23.66
CA GLU A 299 5.77 -10.13 24.67
C GLU A 299 5.24 -8.69 24.45
N GLU A 300 5.13 -8.25 23.17
CA GLU A 300 4.54 -6.94 22.84
C GLU A 300 3.03 -6.88 23.12
N LEU A 301 2.31 -8.02 23.05
CA LEU A 301 0.88 -8.12 23.39
C LEU A 301 0.60 -8.15 24.90
N GLY A 302 1.60 -8.49 25.72
CA GLY A 302 1.49 -8.83 27.13
C GLY A 302 1.38 -10.34 27.35
N GLU A 303 2.12 -10.86 28.33
CA GLU A 303 2.39 -12.29 28.56
C GLU A 303 1.13 -13.18 28.73
N GLU A 304 -0.03 -12.59 29.02
CA GLU A 304 -1.28 -13.33 29.25
C GLU A 304 -2.07 -13.64 27.97
N ARG A 305 -1.63 -13.14 26.79
CA ARG A 305 -2.36 -13.32 25.53
C ARG A 305 -1.71 -14.37 24.64
N ASP A 306 -2.40 -15.49 24.51
CA ASP A 306 -2.06 -16.49 23.50
C ASP A 306 -2.66 -16.07 22.15
N SER A 307 -1.81 -15.68 21.20
CA SER A 307 -2.22 -15.21 19.88
C SER A 307 -1.64 -16.10 18.79
N GLU A 308 -2.47 -16.46 17.83
CA GLU A 308 -2.12 -17.16 16.60
C GLU A 308 -2.10 -16.23 15.36
N THR A 309 -2.14 -14.91 15.61
CA THR A 309 -2.10 -13.91 14.53
C THR A 309 -0.74 -13.93 13.83
N GLU A 310 -0.75 -14.05 12.55
CA GLU A 310 0.47 -14.05 11.75
C GLU A 310 1.06 -12.63 11.62
N THR A 311 2.36 -12.53 11.87
CA THR A 311 3.18 -11.33 11.65
C THR A 311 4.09 -11.49 10.43
N PHE A 312 3.98 -12.62 9.76
CA PHE A 312 4.68 -12.97 8.54
C PHE A 312 3.83 -13.90 7.69
N VAL A 313 3.83 -13.65 6.39
CA VAL A 313 3.25 -14.55 5.39
C VAL A 313 4.18 -14.72 4.19
N ALA A 314 4.19 -15.92 3.63
CA ALA A 314 4.70 -16.17 2.29
C ALA A 314 3.65 -16.98 1.52
N ILE A 315 3.38 -16.59 0.28
CA ILE A 315 2.32 -17.15 -0.55
C ILE A 315 2.84 -17.38 -1.96
N LYS A 316 2.60 -18.57 -2.51
CA LYS A 316 2.70 -18.83 -3.94
C LYS A 316 1.33 -18.60 -4.56
N ALA A 317 1.16 -17.49 -5.26
CA ALA A 317 -0.04 -17.16 -6.01
C ALA A 317 0.13 -17.56 -7.48
N GLU A 318 -0.95 -17.98 -8.11
CA GLU A 318 -0.99 -18.30 -9.54
C GLU A 318 -2.13 -17.54 -10.20
N VAL A 319 -1.85 -17.01 -11.40
CA VAL A 319 -2.84 -16.24 -12.20
C VAL A 319 -3.23 -17.08 -13.41
N ASP A 320 -4.46 -17.60 -13.40
CA ASP A 320 -4.98 -18.51 -14.41
C ASP A 320 -5.46 -17.75 -15.65
N ASN A 321 -4.51 -17.24 -16.42
CA ASN A 321 -4.76 -16.60 -17.71
C ASN A 321 -3.68 -16.94 -18.74
N TRP A 322 -3.88 -16.55 -19.99
CA TRP A 322 -2.95 -16.85 -21.10
C TRP A 322 -1.55 -16.28 -20.89
N ARG A 323 -1.42 -15.13 -20.25
CA ARG A 323 -0.14 -14.45 -20.03
C ARG A 323 0.69 -15.16 -18.97
N TRP A 324 0.06 -15.67 -17.89
CA TRP A 324 0.73 -16.07 -16.67
C TRP A 324 0.58 -17.54 -16.28
N ALA A 325 -0.18 -18.33 -17.02
CA ALA A 325 -0.32 -19.75 -16.72
C ALA A 325 1.06 -20.40 -16.53
N ASP A 326 1.25 -21.16 -15.44
CA ASP A 326 2.50 -21.82 -15.02
C ASP A 326 3.66 -20.85 -14.65
N THR A 327 3.39 -19.56 -14.45
CA THR A 327 4.35 -18.57 -13.96
C THR A 327 3.90 -18.11 -12.58
N PRO A 328 4.48 -18.63 -11.48
CA PRO A 328 4.06 -18.29 -10.13
C PRO A 328 4.51 -16.89 -9.71
N PHE A 329 3.71 -16.31 -8.84
CA PHE A 329 4.01 -15.08 -8.10
C PHE A 329 4.25 -15.46 -6.64
N TYR A 330 5.45 -15.20 -6.13
CA TYR A 330 5.78 -15.43 -4.73
C TYR A 330 5.66 -14.11 -3.96
N LEU A 331 4.74 -14.06 -3.03
CA LEU A 331 4.48 -12.91 -2.18
C LEU A 331 5.10 -13.16 -0.80
N ARG A 332 5.83 -12.19 -0.25
CA ARG A 332 6.40 -12.28 1.08
C ARG A 332 6.27 -10.95 1.81
N SER A 333 5.66 -10.98 2.99
CA SER A 333 5.61 -9.82 3.88
C SER A 333 5.72 -10.23 5.34
N GLY A 334 6.24 -9.34 6.16
CA GLY A 334 6.30 -9.56 7.61
C GLY A 334 6.96 -8.41 8.36
N LYS A 335 6.79 -8.48 9.69
CA LYS A 335 7.39 -7.55 10.66
C LYS A 335 8.64 -8.15 11.30
N ARG A 336 9.48 -7.32 11.92
CA ARG A 336 10.75 -7.76 12.54
C ARG A 336 11.64 -8.58 11.59
N LEU A 337 11.56 -8.33 10.29
CA LEU A 337 12.44 -8.95 9.32
C LEU A 337 13.85 -8.33 9.36
N ALA A 338 14.81 -8.93 8.67
CA ALA A 338 16.22 -8.56 8.69
C ALA A 338 16.48 -7.12 8.21
N GLY A 339 15.55 -6.54 7.45
CA GLY A 339 15.65 -5.15 7.00
C GLY A 339 14.31 -4.63 6.50
N LYS A 340 14.25 -3.32 6.26
CA LYS A 340 13.10 -2.67 5.59
C LYS A 340 13.34 -2.65 4.10
N SER A 341 12.51 -3.37 3.33
CA SER A 341 12.59 -3.39 1.87
C SER A 341 11.22 -3.60 1.25
N SER A 342 10.98 -2.92 0.14
CA SER A 342 9.83 -3.20 -0.73
C SER A 342 10.34 -3.31 -2.16
N GLU A 343 10.19 -4.48 -2.77
CA GLU A 343 10.73 -4.73 -4.12
C GLU A 343 9.90 -5.74 -4.89
N ILE A 344 9.98 -5.64 -6.21
CA ILE A 344 9.44 -6.60 -7.15
C ILE A 344 10.62 -7.16 -7.96
N VAL A 345 10.78 -8.47 -7.95
CA VAL A 345 11.80 -9.18 -8.71
C VAL A 345 11.13 -9.97 -9.83
N VAL A 346 11.48 -9.67 -11.05
CA VAL A 346 11.06 -10.42 -12.24
C VAL A 346 12.23 -11.27 -12.70
N GLN A 347 12.15 -12.57 -12.50
CA GLN A 347 13.15 -13.53 -12.90
C GLN A 347 12.83 -14.03 -14.30
N PHE A 348 13.72 -13.79 -15.24
CA PHE A 348 13.58 -14.32 -16.60
C PHE A 348 14.01 -15.78 -16.68
N ARG A 349 13.50 -16.49 -17.67
CA ARG A 349 13.91 -17.87 -17.96
C ARG A 349 15.37 -17.92 -18.40
N PRO A 350 16.07 -19.01 -18.09
CA PRO A 350 17.41 -19.22 -18.62
C PRO A 350 17.43 -19.27 -20.16
N ILE A 351 18.57 -18.98 -20.75
CA ILE A 351 18.75 -19.13 -22.19
C ILE A 351 18.49 -20.59 -22.60
N ALA A 352 17.81 -20.79 -23.73
CA ALA A 352 17.41 -22.12 -24.19
C ALA A 352 18.63 -23.04 -24.52
N HIS A 353 19.74 -22.46 -24.96
CA HIS A 353 20.97 -23.17 -25.29
C HIS A 353 22.19 -22.26 -25.08
N SER A 354 23.19 -22.75 -24.37
CA SER A 354 24.45 -22.03 -24.17
C SER A 354 25.47 -22.45 -25.21
N ILE A 355 26.00 -21.47 -25.96
CA ILE A 355 27.16 -21.68 -26.88
C ILE A 355 28.48 -21.55 -26.13
N PHE A 356 28.48 -21.18 -24.86
CA PHE A 356 29.66 -20.99 -24.04
C PHE A 356 30.09 -22.35 -23.44
N ARG A 357 31.40 -22.56 -23.34
CA ARG A 357 31.98 -23.79 -22.74
C ARG A 357 31.76 -23.73 -21.21
N ALA A 358 31.77 -24.89 -20.56
CA ALA A 358 31.64 -25.00 -19.10
C ALA A 358 32.67 -24.15 -18.34
N GLU A 359 33.89 -24.01 -18.90
CA GLU A 359 35.00 -23.20 -18.34
C GLU A 359 34.66 -21.68 -18.34
N SER A 360 33.71 -21.26 -19.16
CA SER A 360 33.24 -19.87 -19.22
C SER A 360 32.32 -19.48 -18.06
N GLY A 361 31.83 -20.46 -17.31
CA GLY A 361 30.76 -20.32 -16.32
C GLY A 361 29.35 -20.52 -16.93
N VAL A 362 28.40 -20.85 -16.10
CA VAL A 362 27.00 -20.95 -16.50
C VAL A 362 26.41 -19.55 -16.55
N PRO A 363 25.80 -19.11 -17.68
CA PRO A 363 25.14 -17.82 -17.73
C PRO A 363 23.99 -17.78 -16.75
N GLU A 364 24.05 -16.86 -15.82
CA GLU A 364 22.92 -16.60 -14.91
C GLU A 364 21.72 -16.04 -15.70
N PRO A 365 20.49 -16.51 -15.42
CA PRO A 365 19.31 -15.92 -16.03
C PRO A 365 19.19 -14.43 -15.71
N ASN A 366 18.77 -13.63 -16.68
CA ASN A 366 18.55 -12.21 -16.45
C ASN A 366 17.48 -11.99 -15.38
N ARG A 367 17.63 -10.91 -14.64
CA ARG A 367 16.70 -10.53 -13.57
C ARG A 367 16.48 -9.03 -13.60
N MET A 368 15.22 -8.61 -13.46
CA MET A 368 14.87 -7.21 -13.24
C MET A 368 14.37 -7.06 -11.81
N THR A 369 15.01 -6.18 -11.05
CA THR A 369 14.61 -5.81 -9.69
C THR A 369 14.09 -4.39 -9.69
N ILE A 370 12.84 -4.20 -9.29
CA ILE A 370 12.18 -2.89 -9.17
C ILE A 370 12.10 -2.59 -7.69
N ARG A 371 12.94 -1.67 -7.23
CA ARG A 371 13.00 -1.25 -5.83
C ARG A 371 11.99 -0.15 -5.59
N LEU A 372 11.10 -0.36 -4.61
CA LEU A 372 10.05 0.58 -4.20
C LEU A 372 10.42 1.33 -2.91
N GLN A 373 11.28 0.74 -2.08
CA GLN A 373 11.87 1.29 -0.84
C GLN A 373 13.08 0.45 -0.42
N PRO A 374 14.12 1.05 0.24
CA PRO A 374 14.29 2.48 0.51
C PRO A 374 14.75 3.28 -0.71
N ASP A 375 15.62 2.70 -1.55
CA ASP A 375 16.25 3.37 -2.69
C ASP A 375 15.48 3.03 -3.97
N GLU A 376 14.66 3.97 -4.41
CA GLU A 376 13.78 3.78 -5.55
C GLU A 376 14.56 3.66 -6.88
N GLY A 377 14.26 2.62 -7.66
CA GLY A 377 14.93 2.41 -8.93
C GLY A 377 14.66 1.08 -9.59
N VAL A 378 15.24 0.88 -10.76
CA VAL A 378 15.18 -0.36 -11.52
C VAL A 378 16.59 -0.85 -11.80
N GLU A 379 16.85 -2.11 -11.47
CA GLU A 379 18.10 -2.81 -11.78
C GLU A 379 17.82 -3.95 -12.76
N LEU A 380 18.59 -4.02 -13.84
CA LEU A 380 18.57 -5.14 -14.79
C LEU A 380 19.91 -5.88 -14.76
N SER A 381 19.94 -7.10 -14.27
CA SER A 381 21.13 -7.96 -14.29
C SER A 381 21.37 -8.50 -15.69
N MET A 382 22.53 -8.16 -16.26
CA MET A 382 22.94 -8.55 -17.62
C MET A 382 24.26 -9.32 -17.60
N VAL A 383 24.34 -10.41 -18.37
CA VAL A 383 25.57 -11.19 -18.48
C VAL A 383 26.55 -10.53 -19.45
N THR A 384 27.77 -10.34 -19.02
CA THR A 384 28.85 -9.73 -19.80
C THR A 384 30.09 -10.62 -19.81
N LYS A 385 30.99 -10.40 -20.77
CA LYS A 385 32.33 -11.01 -20.76
C LYS A 385 33.23 -10.24 -19.78
N VAL A 386 33.92 -10.96 -18.91
CA VAL A 386 34.99 -10.36 -18.08
C VAL A 386 36.13 -9.90 -18.99
N PRO A 387 36.61 -8.64 -18.90
CA PRO A 387 37.74 -8.16 -19.65
C PRO A 387 39.02 -8.94 -19.32
N GLY A 388 39.88 -9.16 -20.34
CA GLY A 388 41.16 -9.83 -20.19
C GLY A 388 41.47 -10.84 -21.31
N PRO A 389 42.72 -11.26 -21.40
CA PRO A 389 43.15 -12.34 -22.34
C PRO A 389 42.66 -13.70 -21.86
N GLY A 390 42.53 -14.65 -22.77
CA GLY A 390 42.20 -16.04 -22.48
C GLY A 390 40.73 -16.38 -22.82
N HIS A 391 40.19 -17.40 -22.10
CA HIS A 391 38.86 -17.91 -22.36
C HIS A 391 37.75 -16.88 -22.03
N PHE A 392 36.58 -17.01 -22.68
CA PHE A 392 35.38 -16.29 -22.31
C PHE A 392 35.00 -16.63 -20.86
N LYS A 393 35.11 -15.65 -19.96
CA LYS A 393 34.53 -15.74 -18.62
C LYS A 393 33.30 -14.87 -18.56
N LEU A 394 32.17 -15.42 -18.12
CA LEU A 394 30.91 -14.73 -18.01
C LEU A 394 30.71 -14.22 -16.58
N ARG A 395 30.12 -13.04 -16.45
CA ARG A 395 29.73 -12.45 -15.18
C ARG A 395 28.46 -11.61 -15.36
N ALA A 396 27.51 -11.74 -14.44
CA ALA A 396 26.38 -10.85 -14.37
C ALA A 396 26.82 -9.49 -13.80
N LEU A 397 26.38 -8.42 -14.45
CA LEU A 397 26.55 -7.03 -13.99
C LEU A 397 25.22 -6.30 -13.99
N PRO A 398 24.96 -5.42 -13.00
CA PRO A 398 23.75 -4.64 -12.95
C PRO A 398 23.81 -3.44 -13.91
N LEU A 399 22.71 -3.18 -14.59
CA LEU A 399 22.38 -1.90 -15.20
C LEU A 399 21.39 -1.21 -14.28
N ASN A 400 21.78 -0.10 -13.66
CA ASN A 400 20.97 0.61 -12.69
C ASN A 400 20.33 1.84 -13.32
N LEU A 401 19.03 2.00 -13.10
CA LEU A 401 18.27 3.22 -13.29
C LEU A 401 17.84 3.70 -11.90
N SER A 402 18.57 4.66 -11.35
CA SER A 402 18.22 5.32 -10.08
C SER A 402 17.40 6.57 -10.38
N PHE A 403 16.27 6.70 -9.72
CA PHE A 403 15.43 7.89 -9.92
C PHE A 403 15.98 9.08 -9.13
N SER A 404 16.48 8.86 -7.92
CA SER A 404 17.10 9.90 -7.08
C SER A 404 18.32 10.57 -7.75
N ASP A 405 19.10 9.81 -8.51
CA ASP A 405 20.30 10.33 -9.18
C ASP A 405 19.97 11.10 -10.46
N THR A 406 18.76 10.90 -11.00
CA THR A 406 18.36 11.47 -12.31
C THR A 406 17.60 12.77 -12.17
N TYR A 407 16.88 12.97 -11.07
CA TYR A 407 16.01 14.12 -10.90
C TYR A 407 16.34 14.86 -9.60
N ASP A 408 16.82 16.08 -9.70
CA ASP A 408 17.20 16.98 -8.57
C ASP A 408 15.97 17.62 -7.85
N LYS A 409 14.79 17.06 -7.96
CA LYS A 409 13.58 17.63 -7.34
C LYS A 409 13.11 16.79 -6.17
N ARG A 410 12.57 17.46 -5.15
CA ARG A 410 11.79 16.77 -4.11
C ARG A 410 10.62 16.03 -4.76
N TYR A 411 10.51 14.74 -4.53
CA TYR A 411 9.34 13.97 -4.91
C TYR A 411 8.23 14.18 -3.89
N PRO A 412 6.99 14.43 -4.33
CA PRO A 412 5.86 14.40 -3.44
C PRO A 412 5.74 13.05 -2.75
N ASP A 413 5.45 13.05 -1.45
CA ASP A 413 5.06 11.82 -0.74
C ASP A 413 3.81 11.21 -1.39
N ALA A 414 3.63 9.90 -1.22
CA ALA A 414 2.47 9.20 -1.76
C ALA A 414 1.13 9.82 -1.33
N TYR A 415 1.02 10.30 -0.07
CA TYR A 415 -0.19 10.98 0.41
C TYR A 415 -0.40 12.35 -0.23
N GLU A 416 0.68 13.12 -0.45
CA GLU A 416 0.58 14.41 -1.16
C GLU A 416 -0.01 14.21 -2.55
N ARG A 417 0.45 13.18 -3.26
CA ARG A 417 -0.04 12.86 -4.60
C ARG A 417 -1.49 12.43 -4.57
N LEU A 418 -1.82 11.44 -3.74
CA LEU A 418 -3.19 10.94 -3.62
C LEU A 418 -4.17 12.06 -3.27
N LEU A 419 -3.80 12.94 -2.34
CA LEU A 419 -4.62 14.08 -2.00
C LEU A 419 -4.86 15.01 -3.21
N MET A 420 -3.82 15.28 -4.01
CA MET A 420 -4.00 16.08 -5.24
C MET A 420 -4.93 15.40 -6.23
N GLU A 421 -4.81 14.10 -6.43
CA GLU A 421 -5.73 13.36 -7.30
C GLU A 421 -7.19 13.44 -6.79
N VAL A 422 -7.40 13.35 -5.46
CA VAL A 422 -8.72 13.61 -4.87
C VAL A 422 -9.20 15.02 -5.19
N LEU A 423 -8.32 16.03 -5.04
CA LEU A 423 -8.68 17.44 -5.28
C LEU A 423 -8.96 17.74 -6.75
N LEU A 424 -8.33 17.02 -7.66
CA LEU A 424 -8.54 17.14 -9.13
C LEU A 424 -9.73 16.29 -9.62
N GLY A 425 -10.22 15.35 -8.83
CA GLY A 425 -11.27 14.43 -9.26
C GLY A 425 -10.76 13.27 -10.12
N ALA A 426 -9.51 12.87 -9.93
CA ALA A 426 -8.85 11.84 -10.73
C ALA A 426 -8.73 10.52 -9.94
N PRO A 427 -9.61 9.55 -10.13
CA PRO A 427 -9.65 8.33 -9.31
C PRO A 427 -8.69 7.22 -9.77
N ALA A 428 -7.77 7.48 -10.71
CA ALA A 428 -6.90 6.44 -11.30
C ALA A 428 -5.96 5.75 -10.29
N LEU A 429 -5.59 6.43 -9.21
CA LEU A 429 -4.70 5.91 -8.16
C LEU A 429 -5.44 5.33 -6.94
N PHE A 430 -6.76 5.14 -7.06
CA PHE A 430 -7.59 4.65 -5.95
C PHE A 430 -8.21 3.32 -6.30
N MET A 431 -8.44 2.50 -5.25
CA MET A 431 -9.09 1.21 -5.42
C MET A 431 -10.59 1.38 -5.69
N HIS A 432 -11.08 0.63 -6.64
CA HIS A 432 -12.51 0.50 -6.89
C HIS A 432 -13.13 -0.56 -5.98
N ARG A 433 -14.47 -0.45 -5.71
CA ARG A 433 -15.18 -1.45 -4.90
C ARG A 433 -14.94 -2.89 -5.38
N ASP A 434 -15.01 -3.13 -6.69
CA ASP A 434 -14.83 -4.47 -7.26
C ASP A 434 -13.42 -5.03 -7.02
N GLU A 435 -12.39 -4.17 -6.97
CA GLU A 435 -11.02 -4.59 -6.64
C GLU A 435 -10.92 -4.99 -5.17
N VAL A 436 -11.48 -4.18 -4.27
CA VAL A 436 -11.50 -4.45 -2.83
C VAL A 436 -12.24 -5.75 -2.52
N GLU A 437 -13.44 -5.92 -3.10
CA GLU A 437 -14.27 -7.11 -2.91
C GLU A 437 -13.62 -8.36 -3.50
N SER A 438 -13.03 -8.26 -4.71
CA SER A 438 -12.34 -9.40 -5.33
C SER A 438 -11.08 -9.81 -4.54
N ALA A 439 -10.34 -8.82 -4.00
CA ALA A 439 -9.19 -9.07 -3.14
C ALA A 439 -9.60 -9.78 -1.85
N TRP A 440 -10.65 -9.31 -1.17
CA TRP A 440 -11.17 -9.95 0.03
C TRP A 440 -11.66 -11.38 -0.22
N ASN A 441 -12.36 -11.61 -1.31
CA ASN A 441 -12.81 -12.96 -1.65
C ASN A 441 -11.66 -13.98 -1.76
N TRP A 442 -10.53 -13.56 -2.32
CA TRP A 442 -9.33 -14.41 -2.40
C TRP A 442 -8.65 -14.60 -1.05
N ILE A 443 -8.56 -13.53 -0.24
CA ILE A 443 -7.95 -13.54 1.10
C ILE A 443 -8.76 -14.39 2.08
N ASP A 444 -10.09 -14.26 2.07
CA ASP A 444 -10.97 -15.04 2.94
C ASP A 444 -10.85 -16.55 2.65
N GLY A 445 -10.71 -16.92 1.39
CA GLY A 445 -10.43 -18.31 1.01
C GLY A 445 -9.13 -18.86 1.63
N ILE A 446 -8.11 -18.04 1.81
CA ILE A 446 -6.86 -18.43 2.50
C ILE A 446 -7.11 -18.58 4.00
N ILE A 447 -7.80 -17.62 4.61
CA ILE A 447 -8.09 -17.63 6.06
C ILE A 447 -8.94 -18.84 6.43
N ASP A 448 -10.00 -19.10 5.67
CA ASP A 448 -10.88 -20.26 5.85
C ASP A 448 -10.11 -21.57 5.67
N SER A 449 -9.20 -21.63 4.70
CA SER A 449 -8.37 -22.80 4.47
C SER A 449 -7.37 -23.04 5.60
N TRP A 450 -6.79 -21.97 6.17
CA TRP A 450 -5.95 -22.08 7.36
C TRP A 450 -6.75 -22.62 8.56
N ALA A 451 -7.95 -22.09 8.78
CA ALA A 451 -8.84 -22.54 9.84
C ALA A 451 -9.25 -24.03 9.65
N ALA A 452 -9.67 -24.40 8.45
CA ALA A 452 -10.09 -25.76 8.11
C ALA A 452 -8.96 -26.81 8.27
N ARG A 453 -7.70 -26.37 8.15
CA ARG A 453 -6.51 -27.23 8.33
C ARG A 453 -5.82 -27.03 9.66
N GLU A 454 -6.40 -26.29 10.59
CA GLU A 454 -5.84 -25.96 11.91
C GLU A 454 -4.37 -25.51 11.81
N MET A 455 -4.08 -24.62 10.83
CA MET A 455 -2.73 -24.13 10.64
C MET A 455 -2.41 -23.01 11.62
N THR A 456 -1.47 -23.28 12.52
CA THR A 456 -0.97 -22.29 13.49
C THR A 456 0.15 -21.43 12.87
N ALA A 457 0.36 -20.24 13.45
CA ALA A 457 1.49 -19.39 13.07
C ALA A 457 2.81 -19.97 13.60
N GLN A 458 3.76 -20.25 12.70
CA GLN A 458 5.04 -20.86 13.06
C GLN A 458 6.05 -19.81 13.55
N PRO A 459 6.84 -20.09 14.60
CA PRO A 459 7.76 -19.09 15.13
C PRO A 459 8.93 -18.80 14.18
N TYR A 460 9.31 -17.52 14.04
CA TYR A 460 10.57 -17.10 13.43
C TYR A 460 11.30 -16.08 14.30
N VAL A 461 12.63 -16.10 14.27
CA VAL A 461 13.46 -15.20 15.06
C VAL A 461 13.46 -13.80 14.43
N SER A 462 13.21 -12.77 15.25
CA SER A 462 13.35 -11.36 14.83
C SER A 462 14.75 -11.08 14.26
N GLY A 463 14.82 -10.34 13.16
CA GLY A 463 16.08 -10.07 12.43
C GLY A 463 16.43 -11.12 11.37
N THR A 464 15.55 -12.08 11.10
CA THR A 464 15.68 -13.03 9.98
C THR A 464 14.74 -12.65 8.83
N TRP A 465 14.82 -13.35 7.68
CA TRP A 465 13.91 -13.15 6.56
C TRP A 465 12.60 -13.95 6.67
N GLY A 466 12.17 -14.25 7.87
CA GLY A 466 10.94 -14.96 8.18
C GLY A 466 11.15 -16.45 8.45
N HIS A 467 10.07 -17.21 8.46
CA HIS A 467 10.11 -18.64 8.76
C HIS A 467 10.78 -19.44 7.63
N THR A 468 11.54 -20.48 7.99
CA THR A 468 12.31 -21.33 7.05
C THR A 468 11.44 -22.04 6.01
N ASP A 469 10.18 -22.34 6.30
CA ASP A 469 9.27 -22.93 5.34
C ASP A 469 8.98 -22.00 4.14
N ALA A 470 9.20 -20.69 4.28
CA ALA A 470 9.14 -19.76 3.15
C ALA A 470 10.25 -20.05 2.12
N VAL A 471 11.42 -20.51 2.55
CA VAL A 471 12.49 -20.98 1.66
C VAL A 471 12.04 -22.24 0.94
N ARG A 472 11.48 -23.20 1.69
CA ARG A 472 10.97 -24.45 1.11
C ARG A 472 9.84 -24.25 0.10
N LEU A 473 9.07 -23.15 0.23
CA LEU A 473 8.02 -22.81 -0.71
C LEU A 473 8.54 -22.63 -2.14
N LEU A 474 9.72 -22.02 -2.30
CA LEU A 474 10.37 -21.82 -3.59
C LEU A 474 11.24 -23.02 -3.98
N ASP A 475 11.93 -23.63 -3.01
CA ASP A 475 12.83 -24.77 -3.22
C ASP A 475 12.10 -25.98 -3.86
N ARG A 476 10.84 -26.22 -3.52
CA ARG A 476 10.00 -27.24 -4.16
C ARG A 476 9.85 -27.05 -5.67
N ASP A 477 9.94 -25.82 -6.13
CA ASP A 477 9.88 -25.45 -7.56
C ASP A 477 11.29 -25.28 -8.17
N GLY A 478 12.35 -25.61 -7.42
CA GLY A 478 13.76 -25.42 -7.84
C GLY A 478 14.16 -23.95 -7.92
N ARG A 479 13.57 -23.09 -7.08
CA ARG A 479 13.76 -21.64 -7.05
C ARG A 479 14.21 -21.17 -5.68
N GLU A 480 14.70 -19.93 -5.59
CA GLU A 480 15.15 -19.33 -4.35
C GLU A 480 14.66 -17.87 -4.23
N TRP A 481 14.55 -17.37 -3.00
CA TRP A 481 14.29 -15.96 -2.75
C TRP A 481 15.49 -15.12 -3.15
N CYS A 482 15.24 -14.09 -3.94
CA CYS A 482 16.21 -13.01 -4.04
C CYS A 482 16.37 -12.35 -2.67
N GLN A 483 17.62 -12.12 -2.27
CA GLN A 483 17.90 -11.37 -1.05
C GLN A 483 17.61 -9.89 -1.34
N PRO A 484 16.72 -9.25 -0.58
CA PRO A 484 16.45 -7.84 -0.76
C PRO A 484 17.70 -6.98 -0.55
N HIS A 485 17.80 -5.91 -1.29
CA HIS A 485 18.79 -4.87 -1.01
C HIS A 485 18.40 -4.16 0.29
N VAL A 486 19.27 -4.23 1.31
CA VAL A 486 19.07 -3.63 2.65
C VAL A 486 20.22 -2.68 2.93
#